data_f0e34cef81a53846cac2a7bd5b77cfaf
#
_entry.id   f0e34cef81a53846cac2a7bd5b77cfaf
#
_cell.length_a   1.000
_cell.length_b   1.000
_cell.length_c   1.000
_cell.angle_alpha   90.00
_cell.angle_beta   90.00
_cell.angle_gamma   90.00
#
_symmetry.space_group_name_H-M   'P 1'
#
loop_
_entity.id
_entity.type
_entity.pdbx_description
1 polymer ?
#
loop_
_entity_poly.entity_id
_entity_poly.type
_entity_poly.pdbx_seq_one_letter_code
_entity_poly.pdbx_strand_id
1 'polypeptide(L)'
;ADYLLPLIYAANDDWPHNNWRVARHKPDGLFRFINWDAEWTFSKSTSHNTIKNQLSSTSPPWGDADIAKLFNGLKVSSEYQMIFADRVHKHFFNGGGLTDQEIRRIYDEIYDTVKGTVSLSKSWGTNWIRSRRAPVLNHLKEAKFNASEQAPVFNQFGGTVPDGFQLNMTSTKGDIYYTTNGTDPRTRFSGIVSASAKPYDSRHQQAGGLSLSTGAHVKARSLNGGTWSALTEASFMVGDGSPPIRITEIMYNPQGGDAFEFIELKNIGDTEVDLSGFSFGGITYQFAEGSTPLASDAYLLLVNDANVSAFRARHPGVRLDGLYEGSLSNKGERLAL
;
A
#
# COMPACT_ATOMS: atom_id res chain seq x y z
N ALA A 1 2.86 -8.19 7.13
CA ALA A 1 3.53 -8.53 5.86
C ALA A 1 4.42 -7.38 5.39
N ASP A 2 3.90 -6.16 5.23
CA ASP A 2 4.63 -5.00 4.68
C ASP A 2 5.92 -4.67 5.44
N TYR A 3 5.91 -4.80 6.76
CA TYR A 3 7.12 -4.68 7.58
C TYR A 3 8.16 -5.78 7.29
N LEU A 4 7.72 -7.01 7.04
CA LEU A 4 8.61 -8.16 6.85
C LEU A 4 9.23 -8.21 5.45
N LEU A 5 8.49 -7.83 4.43
CA LEU A 5 8.90 -7.99 3.02
C LEU A 5 10.18 -7.22 2.67
N PRO A 6 10.36 -5.95 3.05
CA PRO A 6 11.60 -5.22 2.79
C PRO A 6 12.82 -5.87 3.48
N LEU A 7 12.66 -6.34 4.72
CA LEU A 7 13.74 -6.98 5.48
C LEU A 7 14.13 -8.35 4.89
N ILE A 8 13.13 -9.12 4.46
CA ILE A 8 13.35 -10.39 3.74
C ILE A 8 14.07 -10.12 2.40
N TYR A 9 13.61 -9.12 1.64
CA TYR A 9 14.22 -8.75 0.37
C TYR A 9 15.67 -8.29 0.56
N ALA A 10 15.89 -7.37 1.48
CA ALA A 10 17.22 -6.79 1.74
C ALA A 10 18.19 -7.76 2.43
N ALA A 11 17.74 -8.95 2.81
CA ALA A 11 18.53 -9.96 3.53
C ALA A 11 19.15 -9.37 4.82
N ASN A 12 18.35 -8.63 5.62
CA ASN A 12 18.84 -8.06 6.87
C ASN A 12 19.32 -9.15 7.81
N ASP A 13 20.55 -9.02 8.32
CA ASP A 13 21.22 -10.05 9.14
C ASP A 13 21.12 -9.77 10.63
N ASP A 14 21.05 -8.52 11.05
CA ASP A 14 20.91 -8.11 12.46
C ASP A 14 19.42 -7.94 12.86
N TRP A 15 18.61 -8.88 12.43
CA TRP A 15 17.17 -8.93 12.61
C TRP A 15 16.72 -10.42 12.56
N PRO A 16 15.69 -10.89 13.25
CA PRO A 16 14.66 -10.17 14.01
C PRO A 16 14.91 -10.06 15.52
N HIS A 17 16.08 -10.42 16.02
CA HIS A 17 16.38 -10.38 17.47
C HIS A 17 16.67 -8.95 17.96
N ASN A 18 17.17 -8.09 17.05
CA ASN A 18 17.43 -6.67 17.26
C ASN A 18 16.66 -5.81 16.25
N ASN A 19 16.88 -4.52 16.32
CA ASN A 19 16.63 -3.53 15.26
C ASN A 19 15.18 -3.46 14.79
N TRP A 20 14.25 -3.49 15.74
CA TRP A 20 12.86 -3.23 15.50
C TRP A 20 12.22 -2.40 16.61
N ARG A 21 11.19 -1.71 16.26
CA ARG A 21 10.34 -0.96 17.18
C ARG A 21 8.89 -1.22 16.82
N VAL A 22 8.03 -1.10 17.82
CA VAL A 22 6.59 -1.19 17.63
C VAL A 22 5.90 -0.08 18.41
N ALA A 23 4.96 0.57 17.79
CA ALA A 23 4.14 1.61 18.40
C ALA A 23 2.67 1.37 18.10
N ARG A 24 1.80 1.90 18.95
CA ARG A 24 0.37 2.01 18.67
C ARG A 24 -0.21 3.24 19.35
N HIS A 25 -1.17 3.86 18.71
CA HIS A 25 -1.96 4.91 19.30
C HIS A 25 -2.92 4.30 20.35
N LYS A 26 -3.00 4.88 21.54
CA LYS A 26 -3.95 4.45 22.58
C LYS A 26 -5.28 5.20 22.41
N PRO A 27 -6.43 4.59 22.78
CA PRO A 27 -6.60 3.20 23.25
C PRO A 27 -6.68 2.17 22.11
N ASP A 28 -7.08 2.54 20.87
CA ASP A 28 -7.62 1.63 19.86
C ASP A 28 -6.75 1.47 18.60
N GLY A 29 -5.60 2.15 18.55
CA GLY A 29 -4.72 2.11 17.38
C GLY A 29 -4.13 0.73 17.11
N LEU A 30 -3.89 0.42 15.84
CA LEU A 30 -3.20 -0.79 15.42
C LEU A 30 -1.71 -0.72 15.75
N PHE A 31 -1.11 -1.87 16.01
CA PHE A 31 0.34 -1.98 16.14
C PHE A 31 1.02 -1.70 14.79
N ARG A 32 1.94 -0.74 14.79
CA ARG A 32 2.79 -0.39 13.67
C ARG A 32 4.22 -0.80 13.97
N PHE A 33 4.77 -1.65 13.12
CA PHE A 33 6.18 -2.07 13.20
C PHE A 33 7.02 -1.11 12.39
N ILE A 34 8.16 -0.72 12.94
CA ILE A 34 9.07 0.27 12.39
C ILE A 34 10.42 -0.41 12.16
N ASN A 35 10.96 -0.27 10.95
CA ASN A 35 12.34 -0.64 10.67
C ASN A 35 13.28 0.33 11.39
N TRP A 36 14.27 -0.24 12.03
CA TRP A 36 15.25 0.51 12.79
C TRP A 36 16.63 -0.09 12.51
N ASP A 37 17.63 0.77 12.34
CA ASP A 37 19.04 0.36 12.28
C ASP A 37 19.28 -0.79 11.28
N ALA A 38 18.98 -0.54 10.01
CA ALA A 38 18.99 -1.56 8.96
C ALA A 38 20.28 -1.59 8.13
N GLU A 39 21.42 -1.17 8.70
CA GLU A 39 22.72 -1.08 8.02
C GLU A 39 23.28 -2.44 7.60
N TRP A 40 22.86 -3.53 8.26
CA TRP A 40 23.25 -4.90 7.91
C TRP A 40 22.37 -5.51 6.82
N THR A 41 21.88 -4.68 5.92
CA THR A 41 21.16 -5.12 4.71
C THR A 41 22.09 -5.24 3.51
N PHE A 42 21.68 -5.99 2.50
CA PHE A 42 22.39 -6.19 1.23
C PHE A 42 23.80 -6.82 1.34
N SER A 43 24.24 -7.17 2.53
CA SER A 43 25.57 -7.78 2.78
C SER A 43 25.64 -9.26 2.44
N LYS A 44 24.51 -9.95 2.43
CA LYS A 44 24.44 -11.39 2.15
C LYS A 44 24.33 -11.68 0.65
N SER A 45 24.57 -12.93 0.29
CA SER A 45 24.36 -13.40 -1.07
C SER A 45 22.91 -13.20 -1.52
N THR A 46 22.68 -13.06 -2.83
CA THR A 46 21.34 -12.91 -3.38
C THR A 46 20.44 -14.14 -3.17
N SER A 47 21.02 -15.30 -2.84
CA SER A 47 20.31 -16.53 -2.48
C SER A 47 20.01 -16.68 -0.98
N HIS A 48 20.41 -15.73 -0.12
CA HIS A 48 20.16 -15.82 1.31
C HIS A 48 18.68 -15.94 1.65
N ASN A 49 18.30 -16.96 2.41
CA ASN A 49 16.92 -17.22 2.80
C ASN A 49 16.64 -16.71 4.23
N THR A 50 16.28 -15.46 4.35
CA THR A 50 15.94 -14.81 5.63
C THR A 50 14.79 -15.50 6.37
N ILE A 51 13.81 -16.06 5.63
CA ILE A 51 12.68 -16.77 6.24
C ILE A 51 13.16 -18.03 6.95
N LYS A 52 14.00 -18.83 6.28
CA LYS A 52 14.53 -20.07 6.84
C LYS A 52 15.57 -19.81 7.93
N ASN A 53 16.52 -18.93 7.65
CA ASN A 53 17.71 -18.76 8.47
C ASN A 53 17.47 -17.93 9.74
N GLN A 54 16.45 -17.06 9.72
CA GLN A 54 16.17 -16.12 10.79
C GLN A 54 14.76 -16.27 11.36
N LEU A 55 13.70 -16.04 10.54
CA LEU A 55 12.32 -16.09 11.03
C LEU A 55 11.86 -17.47 11.47
N SER A 56 12.32 -18.52 10.81
CA SER A 56 11.97 -19.92 11.16
C SER A 56 13.10 -20.65 11.89
N SER A 57 14.18 -19.96 12.27
CA SER A 57 15.24 -20.53 13.08
C SER A 57 14.72 -20.96 14.45
N THR A 58 15.25 -22.05 14.97
CA THR A 58 15.04 -22.51 16.35
C THR A 58 16.25 -22.22 17.24
N SER A 59 17.32 -21.70 16.66
CA SER A 59 18.58 -21.43 17.36
C SER A 59 18.67 -19.95 17.78
N PRO A 60 19.21 -19.66 18.96
CA PRO A 60 19.54 -18.30 19.36
C PRO A 60 20.53 -17.63 18.38
N PRO A 61 20.49 -16.30 18.25
CA PRO A 61 19.53 -15.39 18.89
C PRO A 61 18.17 -15.31 18.15
N TRP A 62 18.08 -15.82 16.93
CA TRP A 62 16.90 -15.61 16.08
C TRP A 62 15.66 -16.37 16.54
N GLY A 63 15.81 -17.63 16.98
CA GLY A 63 14.68 -18.45 17.44
C GLY A 63 13.98 -17.90 18.67
N ASP A 64 14.67 -17.14 19.49
CA ASP A 64 14.10 -16.51 20.69
C ASP A 64 13.51 -15.12 20.44
N ALA A 65 13.71 -14.57 19.25
CA ALA A 65 13.23 -13.25 18.90
C ALA A 65 11.70 -13.18 18.85
N ASP A 66 11.11 -12.15 19.47
CA ASP A 66 9.65 -11.99 19.55
C ASP A 66 9.00 -11.86 18.16
N ILE A 67 9.68 -11.21 17.21
CA ILE A 67 9.22 -11.12 15.82
C ILE A 67 9.17 -12.51 15.17
N ALA A 68 10.17 -13.36 15.42
CA ALA A 68 10.20 -14.73 14.90
C ALA A 68 9.09 -15.58 15.52
N LYS A 69 8.87 -15.47 16.83
CA LYS A 69 7.76 -16.15 17.53
C LYS A 69 6.40 -15.71 17.00
N LEU A 70 6.19 -14.40 16.83
CA LEU A 70 4.97 -13.85 16.27
C LEU A 70 4.74 -14.35 14.83
N PHE A 71 5.78 -14.29 13.98
CA PHE A 71 5.72 -14.80 12.63
C PHE A 71 5.36 -16.29 12.58
N ASN A 72 6.02 -17.11 13.39
CA ASN A 72 5.78 -18.55 13.46
C ASN A 72 4.37 -18.89 13.98
N GLY A 73 3.83 -18.10 14.91
CA GLY A 73 2.45 -18.24 15.36
C GLY A 73 1.42 -17.87 14.29
N LEU A 74 1.71 -16.84 13.49
CA LEU A 74 0.79 -16.37 12.45
C LEU A 74 0.83 -17.20 11.17
N LYS A 75 2.01 -17.70 10.78
CA LYS A 75 2.21 -18.41 9.48
C LYS A 75 1.37 -19.67 9.30
N VAL A 76 0.83 -20.24 10.38
CA VAL A 76 -0.05 -21.41 10.32
C VAL A 76 -1.48 -21.07 9.90
N SER A 77 -1.86 -19.80 9.99
CA SER A 77 -3.18 -19.30 9.59
C SER A 77 -3.25 -19.16 8.06
N SER A 78 -4.21 -19.83 7.43
CA SER A 78 -4.48 -19.67 6.00
C SER A 78 -4.86 -18.24 5.61
N GLU A 79 -5.57 -17.55 6.50
CA GLU A 79 -5.93 -16.13 6.28
C GLU A 79 -4.68 -15.24 6.30
N TYR A 80 -3.76 -15.47 7.23
CA TYR A 80 -2.49 -14.73 7.25
C TYR A 80 -1.64 -15.04 6.01
N GLN A 81 -1.60 -16.31 5.57
CA GLN A 81 -0.91 -16.69 4.33
C GLN A 81 -1.50 -15.96 3.12
N MET A 82 -2.83 -15.84 3.02
CA MET A 82 -3.50 -15.11 1.95
C MET A 82 -3.16 -13.62 1.98
N ILE A 83 -3.29 -12.98 3.15
CA ILE A 83 -2.90 -11.56 3.32
C ILE A 83 -1.43 -11.35 2.95
N PHE A 84 -0.56 -12.28 3.33
CA PHE A 84 0.86 -12.18 2.98
C PHE A 84 1.07 -12.32 1.47
N ALA A 85 0.39 -13.27 0.82
CA ALA A 85 0.44 -13.45 -0.63
C ALA A 85 -0.06 -12.23 -1.39
N ASP A 86 -1.10 -11.55 -0.89
CA ASP A 86 -1.59 -10.29 -1.44
C ASP A 86 -0.50 -9.21 -1.42
N ARG A 87 0.19 -9.09 -0.27
CA ARG A 87 1.28 -8.09 -0.13
C ARG A 87 2.49 -8.45 -0.99
N VAL A 88 2.83 -9.74 -1.12
CA VAL A 88 3.84 -10.20 -2.07
C VAL A 88 3.45 -9.81 -3.49
N HIS A 89 2.20 -10.06 -3.90
CA HIS A 89 1.75 -9.68 -5.24
C HIS A 89 1.82 -8.17 -5.46
N LYS A 90 1.33 -7.38 -4.51
CA LYS A 90 1.38 -5.91 -4.58
C LYS A 90 2.80 -5.36 -4.75
N HIS A 91 3.76 -5.88 -3.98
CA HIS A 91 5.10 -5.29 -3.93
C HIS A 91 6.07 -5.86 -4.96
N PHE A 92 5.95 -7.14 -5.34
CA PHE A 92 6.89 -7.79 -6.25
C PHE A 92 6.45 -7.79 -7.71
N PHE A 93 5.24 -7.35 -8.04
CA PHE A 93 4.69 -7.36 -9.40
C PHE A 93 4.10 -6.00 -9.77
N ASN A 94 3.81 -5.80 -11.04
CA ASN A 94 2.99 -4.70 -11.55
C ASN A 94 3.46 -3.29 -11.16
N GLY A 95 4.77 -3.07 -11.13
CA GLY A 95 5.33 -1.77 -10.72
C GLY A 95 5.41 -1.56 -9.21
N GLY A 96 5.19 -2.61 -8.42
CA GLY A 96 5.32 -2.54 -6.96
C GLY A 96 6.74 -2.22 -6.50
N GLY A 97 6.86 -1.70 -5.27
CA GLY A 97 8.11 -1.15 -4.72
C GLY A 97 9.28 -2.13 -4.56
N LEU A 98 9.03 -3.46 -4.68
CA LEU A 98 10.07 -4.49 -4.65
C LEU A 98 10.30 -5.14 -6.03
N THR A 99 9.86 -4.49 -7.11
CA THR A 99 10.25 -4.87 -8.47
C THR A 99 11.68 -4.43 -8.78
N ASP A 100 12.36 -5.17 -9.65
CA ASP A 100 13.74 -4.84 -10.04
C ASP A 100 13.84 -3.43 -10.64
N GLN A 101 12.82 -3.01 -11.39
CA GLN A 101 12.76 -1.68 -11.99
C GLN A 101 12.68 -0.58 -10.93
N GLU A 102 11.78 -0.71 -9.96
CA GLU A 102 11.53 0.33 -8.97
C GLU A 102 12.68 0.44 -7.97
N ILE A 103 13.19 -0.70 -7.47
CA ILE A 103 14.35 -0.68 -6.58
C ILE A 103 15.58 -0.11 -7.28
N ARG A 104 15.75 -0.43 -8.58
CA ARG A 104 16.85 0.11 -9.35
C ARG A 104 16.73 1.63 -9.55
N ARG A 105 15.54 2.12 -9.83
CA ARG A 105 15.27 3.56 -9.94
C ARG A 105 15.69 4.28 -8.65
N ILE A 106 15.22 3.80 -7.50
CA ILE A 106 15.57 4.36 -6.18
C ILE A 106 17.07 4.25 -5.92
N TYR A 107 17.69 3.11 -6.24
CA TYR A 107 19.13 2.91 -6.06
C TYR A 107 19.94 3.90 -6.93
N ASP A 108 19.56 4.09 -8.18
CA ASP A 108 20.24 5.03 -9.10
C ASP A 108 20.10 6.48 -8.59
N GLU A 109 18.94 6.90 -8.08
CA GLU A 109 18.72 8.22 -7.46
C GLU A 109 19.61 8.44 -6.24
N ILE A 110 19.66 7.45 -5.32
CA ILE A 110 20.53 7.51 -4.13
C ILE A 110 22.00 7.55 -4.57
N TYR A 111 22.40 6.68 -5.50
CA TYR A 111 23.76 6.64 -6.01
C TYR A 111 24.17 8.00 -6.59
N ASP A 112 23.34 8.59 -7.43
CA ASP A 112 23.64 9.89 -8.06
C ASP A 112 23.75 11.03 -7.05
N THR A 113 23.01 10.94 -5.95
CA THR A 113 23.08 11.93 -4.84
C THR A 113 24.39 11.83 -4.05
N VAL A 114 24.90 10.61 -3.80
CA VAL A 114 26.00 10.41 -2.85
C VAL A 114 27.35 10.04 -3.49
N LYS A 115 27.40 9.76 -4.80
CA LYS A 115 28.61 9.29 -5.53
C LYS A 115 29.82 10.19 -5.41
N GLY A 116 29.64 11.47 -5.10
CA GLY A 116 30.71 12.43 -4.88
C GLY A 116 31.27 12.43 -3.43
N THR A 117 30.55 11.80 -2.51
CA THR A 117 30.86 11.83 -1.08
C THR A 117 31.25 10.44 -0.54
N VAL A 118 30.63 9.40 -1.09
CA VAL A 118 30.81 8.02 -0.63
C VAL A 118 31.26 7.14 -1.81
N SER A 119 32.23 6.26 -1.55
CA SER A 119 32.67 5.28 -2.56
C SER A 119 31.65 4.14 -2.65
N LEU A 120 30.78 4.18 -3.66
CA LEU A 120 29.79 3.14 -3.94
C LEU A 120 30.07 2.46 -5.27
N SER A 121 29.84 1.15 -5.33
CA SER A 121 29.91 0.39 -6.58
C SER A 121 28.55 0.30 -7.25
N LYS A 122 28.31 1.12 -8.26
CA LYS A 122 27.06 1.09 -9.05
C LYS A 122 26.78 -0.29 -9.67
N SER A 123 27.83 -0.95 -10.18
CA SER A 123 27.70 -2.27 -10.79
C SER A 123 27.34 -3.37 -9.76
N TRP A 124 27.87 -3.29 -8.55
CA TRP A 124 27.53 -4.23 -7.48
C TRP A 124 26.03 -4.14 -7.14
N GLY A 125 25.53 -2.95 -6.83
CA GLY A 125 24.11 -2.76 -6.48
C GLY A 125 23.18 -3.20 -7.60
N THR A 126 23.48 -2.81 -8.85
CA THR A 126 22.71 -3.24 -10.02
C THR A 126 22.66 -4.76 -10.17
N ASN A 127 23.79 -5.46 -10.00
CA ASN A 127 23.86 -6.92 -10.13
C ASN A 127 23.14 -7.62 -8.98
N TRP A 128 23.28 -7.11 -7.76
CA TRP A 128 22.60 -7.64 -6.58
C TRP A 128 21.07 -7.54 -6.74
N ILE A 129 20.55 -6.37 -7.10
CA ILE A 129 19.12 -6.12 -7.31
C ILE A 129 18.56 -7.09 -8.35
N ARG A 130 19.18 -7.16 -9.53
CA ARG A 130 18.71 -8.03 -10.63
C ARG A 130 18.67 -9.52 -10.25
N SER A 131 19.54 -9.96 -9.35
CA SER A 131 19.67 -11.36 -8.97
C SER A 131 18.87 -11.73 -7.72
N ARG A 132 18.28 -10.76 -6.99
CA ARG A 132 17.66 -11.00 -5.68
C ARG A 132 16.21 -11.45 -5.75
N ARG A 133 15.42 -10.86 -6.63
CA ARG A 133 13.96 -11.04 -6.66
C ARG A 133 13.55 -12.51 -6.82
N ALA A 134 14.10 -13.22 -7.76
CA ALA A 134 13.72 -14.61 -8.04
C ALA A 134 13.97 -15.57 -6.86
N PRO A 135 15.15 -15.58 -6.20
CA PRO A 135 15.35 -16.36 -4.97
C PRO A 135 14.35 -16.02 -3.86
N VAL A 136 14.06 -14.74 -3.62
CA VAL A 136 13.08 -14.33 -2.59
C VAL A 136 11.69 -14.86 -2.88
N LEU A 137 11.21 -14.76 -4.11
CA LEU A 137 9.91 -15.31 -4.51
C LEU A 137 9.84 -16.84 -4.32
N ASN A 138 10.94 -17.57 -4.59
CA ASN A 138 11.01 -19.00 -4.31
C ASN A 138 10.93 -19.29 -2.81
N HIS A 139 11.67 -18.57 -1.97
CA HIS A 139 11.61 -18.72 -0.52
C HIS A 139 10.21 -18.42 0.06
N LEU A 140 9.53 -17.40 -0.48
CA LEU A 140 8.16 -17.08 -0.11
C LEU A 140 7.18 -18.18 -0.53
N LYS A 141 7.38 -18.77 -1.71
CA LYS A 141 6.60 -19.93 -2.18
C LYS A 141 6.80 -21.15 -1.28
N GLU A 142 8.04 -21.49 -0.94
CA GLU A 142 8.37 -22.59 -0.01
C GLU A 142 7.72 -22.38 1.36
N ALA A 143 7.65 -21.13 1.83
CA ALA A 143 7.01 -20.75 3.08
C ALA A 143 5.47 -20.63 3.00
N LYS A 144 4.85 -20.95 1.86
CA LYS A 144 3.41 -20.84 1.59
C LYS A 144 2.84 -19.42 1.62
N PHE A 145 3.67 -18.42 1.34
CA PHE A 145 3.27 -17.02 1.23
C PHE A 145 3.10 -16.55 -0.22
N ASN A 146 2.87 -17.48 -1.12
CA ASN A 146 2.48 -17.20 -2.48
C ASN A 146 1.21 -18.00 -2.77
N ALA A 147 0.18 -17.34 -3.27
CA ALA A 147 -1.06 -18.03 -3.66
C ALA A 147 -0.78 -19.04 -4.78
N SER A 148 -1.42 -20.20 -4.74
CA SER A 148 -1.28 -21.24 -5.76
C SER A 148 -1.90 -20.83 -7.09
N GLU A 149 -2.97 -20.03 -7.04
CA GLU A 149 -3.66 -19.51 -8.22
C GLU A 149 -3.07 -18.18 -8.66
N GLN A 150 -3.00 -17.98 -9.97
CA GLN A 150 -2.50 -16.74 -10.53
C GLN A 150 -3.50 -15.61 -10.35
N ALA A 151 -3.02 -14.47 -9.82
CA ALA A 151 -3.82 -13.26 -9.70
C ALA A 151 -4.20 -12.70 -11.10
N PRO A 152 -5.35 -12.03 -11.24
CA PRO A 152 -5.73 -11.38 -12.47
C PRO A 152 -4.67 -10.38 -12.95
N VAL A 153 -4.45 -10.33 -14.25
CA VAL A 153 -3.57 -9.35 -14.89
C VAL A 153 -4.44 -8.28 -15.52
N PHE A 154 -4.14 -7.02 -15.22
CA PHE A 154 -4.79 -5.87 -15.81
C PHE A 154 -3.99 -5.37 -17.02
N ASN A 155 -4.67 -4.79 -18.02
CA ASN A 155 -4.00 -4.13 -19.12
C ASN A 155 -3.32 -2.81 -18.70
N GLN A 156 -3.71 -2.24 -17.53
CA GLN A 156 -3.05 -1.09 -16.89
C GLN A 156 -3.19 -1.20 -15.37
N PHE A 157 -2.15 -0.82 -14.64
CA PHE A 157 -2.11 -0.91 -13.17
C PHE A 157 -2.24 0.48 -12.53
N GLY A 158 -3.39 1.13 -12.80
CA GLY A 158 -3.73 2.43 -12.21
C GLY A 158 -3.22 3.63 -13.00
N GLY A 159 -3.28 4.80 -12.35
CA GLY A 159 -2.95 6.09 -12.96
C GLY A 159 -4.12 6.75 -13.66
N THR A 160 -3.82 7.85 -14.37
CA THR A 160 -4.82 8.59 -15.12
C THR A 160 -5.20 7.89 -16.41
N VAL A 161 -6.49 7.79 -16.66
CA VAL A 161 -7.08 7.17 -17.86
C VAL A 161 -8.18 8.08 -18.44
N PRO A 162 -8.43 8.03 -19.76
CA PRO A 162 -9.52 8.80 -20.35
C PRO A 162 -10.89 8.27 -19.88
N ASP A 163 -11.90 9.12 -19.97
CA ASP A 163 -13.29 8.68 -19.76
C ASP A 163 -13.65 7.53 -20.70
N GLY A 164 -14.37 6.54 -20.16
CA GLY A 164 -14.69 5.32 -20.88
C GLY A 164 -13.54 4.35 -21.07
N PHE A 165 -12.42 4.52 -20.35
CA PHE A 165 -11.28 3.58 -20.41
C PHE A 165 -11.74 2.15 -20.17
N GLN A 166 -11.31 1.24 -21.04
CA GLN A 166 -11.66 -0.17 -20.96
C GLN A 166 -10.57 -0.93 -20.17
N LEU A 167 -10.88 -1.24 -18.92
CA LEU A 167 -10.02 -2.06 -18.07
C LEU A 167 -10.23 -3.54 -18.40
N ASN A 168 -9.24 -4.13 -19.04
CA ASN A 168 -9.23 -5.56 -19.35
C ASN A 168 -8.55 -6.34 -18.22
N MET A 169 -9.19 -7.44 -17.81
CA MET A 169 -8.67 -8.35 -16.80
C MET A 169 -8.56 -9.75 -17.41
N THR A 170 -7.44 -10.40 -17.21
CA THR A 170 -7.21 -11.77 -17.67
C THR A 170 -6.74 -12.66 -16.54
N SER A 171 -7.13 -13.93 -16.58
CA SER A 171 -6.65 -14.98 -15.69
C SER A 171 -6.36 -16.24 -16.50
N THR A 172 -5.39 -17.02 -16.09
CA THR A 172 -5.08 -18.30 -16.73
C THR A 172 -6.06 -19.40 -16.34
N LYS A 173 -6.70 -19.26 -15.16
CA LYS A 173 -7.66 -20.24 -14.62
C LYS A 173 -8.66 -19.56 -13.69
N GLY A 174 -9.86 -20.16 -13.63
CA GLY A 174 -10.92 -19.72 -12.75
C GLY A 174 -11.62 -18.44 -13.19
N ASP A 175 -12.67 -18.09 -12.46
CA ASP A 175 -13.49 -16.92 -12.71
C ASP A 175 -12.89 -15.71 -12.00
N ILE A 176 -12.89 -14.54 -12.66
CA ILE A 176 -12.45 -13.30 -12.05
C ILE A 176 -13.64 -12.64 -11.36
N TYR A 177 -13.45 -12.27 -10.10
CA TYR A 177 -14.34 -11.42 -9.33
C TYR A 177 -13.65 -10.10 -9.01
N TYR A 178 -14.37 -9.00 -9.14
CA TYR A 178 -13.83 -7.67 -8.92
C TYR A 178 -14.78 -6.75 -8.15
N THR A 179 -14.23 -5.68 -7.59
CA THR A 179 -14.93 -4.52 -7.04
C THR A 179 -14.31 -3.25 -7.61
N THR A 180 -15.05 -2.13 -7.57
CA THR A 180 -14.55 -0.82 -8.00
C THR A 180 -14.42 0.18 -6.86
N ASN A 181 -14.80 -0.22 -5.65
CA ASN A 181 -14.86 0.61 -4.45
C ASN A 181 -13.76 0.27 -3.41
N GLY A 182 -12.71 -0.44 -3.84
CA GLY A 182 -11.60 -0.79 -2.96
C GLY A 182 -11.86 -1.91 -1.95
N THR A 183 -13.07 -2.50 -1.90
CA THR A 183 -13.33 -3.67 -1.05
C THR A 183 -12.75 -4.94 -1.66
N ASP A 184 -12.39 -5.92 -0.83
CA ASP A 184 -11.89 -7.21 -1.31
C ASP A 184 -13.03 -8.03 -1.94
N PRO A 185 -12.88 -8.59 -3.16
CA PRO A 185 -13.86 -9.51 -3.73
C PRO A 185 -14.10 -10.77 -2.90
N ARG A 186 -13.21 -11.11 -2.00
CA ARG A 186 -13.28 -12.25 -1.09
C ARG A 186 -13.65 -11.77 0.32
N THR A 187 -14.61 -12.43 0.95
CA THR A 187 -14.91 -12.21 2.37
C THR A 187 -13.83 -12.91 3.22
N ARG A 188 -13.19 -12.17 4.10
CA ARG A 188 -12.17 -12.70 5.01
C ARG A 188 -12.71 -13.84 5.86
N PHE A 189 -11.84 -14.77 6.22
CA PHE A 189 -12.08 -15.97 7.02
C PHE A 189 -13.05 -16.98 6.38
N SER A 190 -14.20 -16.56 5.88
CA SER A 190 -15.17 -17.45 5.22
C SER A 190 -14.73 -17.89 3.82
N GLY A 191 -13.95 -17.05 3.13
CA GLY A 191 -13.51 -17.32 1.76
C GLY A 191 -14.62 -17.29 0.70
N ILE A 192 -15.83 -16.86 1.04
CA ILE A 192 -16.92 -16.72 0.06
C ILE A 192 -16.75 -15.46 -0.77
N VAL A 193 -17.41 -15.42 -1.93
CA VAL A 193 -17.49 -14.22 -2.76
C VAL A 193 -18.19 -13.12 -1.97
N SER A 194 -17.58 -11.93 -1.93
CA SER A 194 -18.16 -10.77 -1.23
C SER A 194 -19.45 -10.31 -1.91
N ALA A 195 -20.40 -9.82 -1.13
CA ALA A 195 -21.66 -9.27 -1.66
C ALA A 195 -21.46 -8.07 -2.60
N SER A 196 -20.36 -7.32 -2.43
CA SER A 196 -19.98 -6.20 -3.31
C SER A 196 -19.24 -6.63 -4.57
N ALA A 197 -18.80 -7.88 -4.66
CA ALA A 197 -18.05 -8.37 -5.80
C ALA A 197 -18.94 -8.68 -6.99
N LYS A 198 -18.43 -8.37 -8.18
CA LYS A 198 -19.06 -8.68 -9.46
C LYS A 198 -18.19 -9.65 -10.25
N PRO A 199 -18.78 -10.59 -11.03
CA PRO A 199 -18.01 -11.42 -11.94
C PRO A 199 -17.55 -10.58 -13.14
N TYR A 200 -16.30 -10.79 -13.57
CA TYR A 200 -15.79 -10.30 -14.84
C TYR A 200 -15.97 -11.39 -15.90
N ASP A 201 -17.03 -11.27 -16.67
CA ASP A 201 -17.54 -12.32 -17.56
C ASP A 201 -17.43 -11.96 -19.06
N SER A 202 -18.02 -12.80 -19.90
CA SER A 202 -18.04 -12.60 -21.35
C SER A 202 -18.65 -11.26 -21.81
N ARG A 203 -19.55 -10.66 -21.03
CA ARG A 203 -20.14 -9.35 -21.35
C ARG A 203 -19.08 -8.25 -21.30
N HIS A 204 -18.20 -8.27 -20.32
CA HIS A 204 -17.06 -7.35 -20.22
C HIS A 204 -16.10 -7.56 -21.40
N GLN A 205 -15.81 -8.83 -21.74
CA GLN A 205 -14.92 -9.15 -22.85
C GLN A 205 -15.51 -8.67 -24.19
N GLN A 206 -16.81 -8.84 -24.41
CA GLN A 206 -17.50 -8.35 -25.61
C GLN A 206 -17.53 -6.82 -25.71
N ALA A 207 -17.63 -6.14 -24.56
CA ALA A 207 -17.58 -4.67 -24.49
C ALA A 207 -16.16 -4.10 -24.56
N GLY A 208 -15.13 -4.97 -24.64
CA GLY A 208 -13.71 -4.56 -24.68
C GLY A 208 -13.09 -4.34 -23.29
N GLY A 209 -13.81 -4.63 -22.21
CA GLY A 209 -13.35 -4.51 -20.84
C GLY A 209 -14.41 -3.97 -19.87
N LEU A 210 -13.99 -3.69 -18.65
CA LEU A 210 -14.75 -2.92 -17.68
C LEU A 210 -14.59 -1.43 -17.99
N SER A 211 -15.67 -0.77 -18.39
CA SER A 211 -15.63 0.67 -18.67
C SER A 211 -15.52 1.48 -17.38
N LEU A 212 -14.53 2.34 -17.29
CA LEU A 212 -14.34 3.27 -16.18
C LEU A 212 -14.69 4.69 -16.66
N SER A 213 -15.75 5.27 -16.08
CA SER A 213 -16.20 6.64 -16.34
C SER A 213 -16.00 7.58 -15.13
N THR A 214 -15.62 7.03 -13.99
CA THR A 214 -15.28 7.76 -12.77
C THR A 214 -14.05 7.15 -12.14
N GLY A 215 -13.37 7.90 -11.26
CA GLY A 215 -12.26 7.37 -10.48
C GLY A 215 -12.68 6.11 -9.72
N ALA A 216 -11.80 5.11 -9.69
CA ALA A 216 -12.09 3.82 -9.08
C ALA A 216 -10.86 3.19 -8.44
N HIS A 217 -11.03 2.56 -7.30
CA HIS A 217 -10.06 1.64 -6.75
C HIS A 217 -10.51 0.20 -7.05
N VAL A 218 -9.94 -0.37 -8.11
CA VAL A 218 -10.32 -1.70 -8.59
C VAL A 218 -9.53 -2.77 -7.85
N LYS A 219 -10.23 -3.73 -7.27
CA LYS A 219 -9.66 -4.94 -6.68
C LYS A 219 -10.21 -6.16 -7.38
N ALA A 220 -9.35 -7.12 -7.74
CA ALA A 220 -9.75 -8.33 -8.43
C ALA A 220 -8.99 -9.56 -7.94
N ARG A 221 -9.69 -10.70 -7.93
CA ARG A 221 -9.14 -12.02 -7.64
C ARG A 221 -9.67 -13.05 -8.63
N SER A 222 -8.91 -14.11 -8.88
CA SER A 222 -9.40 -15.31 -9.55
C SER A 222 -9.85 -16.33 -8.52
N LEU A 223 -10.96 -17.02 -8.79
CA LEU A 223 -11.47 -18.13 -8.00
C LEU A 223 -11.51 -19.38 -8.87
N ASN A 224 -10.71 -20.40 -8.53
CA ASN A 224 -10.62 -21.67 -9.26
C ASN A 224 -10.84 -22.83 -8.31
N GLY A 225 -11.92 -23.59 -8.50
CA GLY A 225 -12.25 -24.76 -7.68
C GLY A 225 -12.27 -24.49 -6.17
N GLY A 226 -12.76 -23.31 -5.75
CA GLY A 226 -12.78 -22.90 -4.36
C GLY A 226 -11.48 -22.27 -3.83
N THR A 227 -10.44 -22.18 -4.64
CA THR A 227 -9.14 -21.58 -4.28
C THR A 227 -9.03 -20.18 -4.85
N TRP A 228 -8.76 -19.21 -3.99
CA TRP A 228 -8.56 -17.83 -4.36
C TRP A 228 -7.11 -17.51 -4.73
N SER A 229 -6.93 -16.67 -5.73
CA SER A 229 -5.63 -16.06 -6.05
C SER A 229 -5.25 -14.98 -5.05
N ALA A 230 -4.01 -14.52 -5.12
CA ALA A 230 -3.62 -13.22 -4.55
C ALA A 230 -4.43 -12.08 -5.18
N LEU A 231 -4.48 -10.94 -4.48
CA LEU A 231 -5.21 -9.75 -4.88
C LEU A 231 -4.42 -8.95 -5.90
N THR A 232 -5.04 -8.60 -7.02
CA THR A 232 -4.60 -7.52 -7.89
C THR A 232 -5.42 -6.28 -7.56
N GLU A 233 -4.76 -5.16 -7.36
CA GLU A 233 -5.40 -3.87 -7.06
C GLU A 233 -4.77 -2.74 -7.85
N ALA A 234 -5.58 -1.76 -8.24
CA ALA A 234 -5.13 -0.58 -8.95
C ALA A 234 -6.10 0.59 -8.75
N SER A 235 -5.57 1.80 -8.58
CA SER A 235 -6.36 3.03 -8.48
C SER A 235 -6.31 3.78 -9.81
N PHE A 236 -7.47 4.12 -10.33
CA PHE A 236 -7.63 4.86 -11.58
C PHE A 236 -8.25 6.23 -11.33
N MET A 237 -7.67 7.24 -11.94
CA MET A 237 -8.26 8.57 -12.08
C MET A 237 -8.77 8.70 -13.51
N VAL A 238 -10.05 9.04 -13.66
CA VAL A 238 -10.68 9.17 -14.99
C VAL A 238 -10.78 10.63 -15.39
N GLY A 239 -10.45 10.93 -16.63
CA GLY A 239 -10.47 12.27 -17.19
C GLY A 239 -9.08 12.85 -17.43
N ASP A 240 -8.89 14.13 -17.15
CA ASP A 240 -7.61 14.85 -17.29
C ASP A 240 -6.62 14.60 -16.13
N GLY A 241 -6.97 13.70 -15.23
CA GLY A 241 -6.19 13.33 -14.05
C GLY A 241 -6.44 14.18 -12.82
N SER A 242 -7.31 15.15 -12.92
CA SER A 242 -7.74 15.94 -11.78
C SER A 242 -9.05 15.40 -11.26
N PRO A 243 -9.11 14.79 -10.08
CA PRO A 243 -10.38 14.46 -9.46
C PRO A 243 -11.19 15.75 -9.29
N PRO A 244 -12.52 15.72 -9.35
CA PRO A 244 -13.36 16.91 -9.15
C PRO A 244 -13.35 17.33 -7.67
N ILE A 245 -12.17 17.31 -7.07
CA ILE A 245 -11.91 17.75 -5.70
C ILE A 245 -11.19 19.07 -5.77
N ARG A 246 -11.61 20.00 -4.94
CA ARG A 246 -10.95 21.29 -4.79
C ARG A 246 -10.67 21.57 -3.33
N ILE A 247 -9.51 22.13 -3.06
CA ILE A 247 -9.23 22.75 -1.78
C ILE A 247 -10.04 24.05 -1.75
N THR A 248 -10.98 24.14 -0.82
CA THR A 248 -11.87 25.29 -0.68
C THR A 248 -11.44 26.23 0.42
N GLU A 249 -10.75 25.72 1.44
CA GLU A 249 -10.20 26.54 2.50
C GLU A 249 -8.85 25.97 3.00
N ILE A 250 -7.92 26.86 3.31
CA ILE A 250 -6.63 26.54 3.94
C ILE A 250 -6.42 27.50 5.10
N MET A 251 -6.40 26.99 6.32
CA MET A 251 -6.03 27.74 7.51
C MET A 251 -4.58 27.40 7.88
N TYR A 252 -3.63 28.13 7.34
CA TYR A 252 -2.18 27.88 7.49
C TYR A 252 -1.50 28.68 8.60
N ASN A 253 -2.16 29.73 9.14
CA ASN A 253 -1.60 30.56 10.19
C ASN A 253 -2.68 31.02 11.18
N PRO A 254 -3.32 30.06 11.87
CA PRO A 254 -4.40 30.39 12.81
C PRO A 254 -3.86 31.02 14.08
N GLN A 255 -4.65 31.87 14.71
CA GLN A 255 -4.34 32.36 16.05
C GLN A 255 -4.31 31.17 17.03
N GLY A 256 -3.21 30.96 17.71
CA GLY A 256 -3.00 29.86 18.66
C GLY A 256 -2.13 28.71 18.12
N GLY A 257 -1.58 28.87 16.89
CA GLY A 257 -0.59 27.96 16.32
C GLY A 257 -1.16 26.75 15.61
N ASP A 258 -0.29 25.85 15.23
CA ASP A 258 -0.51 24.73 14.29
C ASP A 258 -1.66 23.79 14.70
N ALA A 259 -1.97 23.69 16.00
CA ALA A 259 -3.10 22.93 16.51
C ALA A 259 -4.48 23.33 15.96
N PHE A 260 -4.56 24.48 15.28
CA PHE A 260 -5.78 25.02 14.69
C PHE A 260 -5.70 25.12 13.17
N GLU A 261 -4.65 24.58 12.56
CA GLU A 261 -4.54 24.48 11.12
C GLU A 261 -5.52 23.45 10.56
N PHE A 262 -6.06 23.74 9.38
CA PHE A 262 -6.92 22.79 8.66
C PHE A 262 -6.90 23.02 7.15
N ILE A 263 -7.33 22.01 6.44
CA ILE A 263 -7.57 22.03 4.99
C ILE A 263 -8.98 21.49 4.76
N GLU A 264 -9.80 22.26 4.04
CA GLU A 264 -11.11 21.82 3.60
C GLU A 264 -11.06 21.45 2.12
N LEU A 265 -11.63 20.30 1.82
CA LEU A 265 -11.83 19.79 0.45
C LEU A 265 -13.32 19.80 0.13
N LYS A 266 -13.65 20.04 -1.13
CA LYS A 266 -15.01 19.89 -1.66
C LYS A 266 -14.97 19.00 -2.90
N ASN A 267 -15.92 18.09 -2.99
CA ASN A 267 -16.23 17.44 -4.25
C ASN A 267 -17.12 18.38 -5.10
N ILE A 268 -16.57 18.87 -6.20
CA ILE A 268 -17.26 19.75 -7.13
C ILE A 268 -17.86 19.02 -8.34
N GLY A 269 -17.77 17.68 -8.35
CA GLY A 269 -18.37 16.83 -9.39
C GLY A 269 -19.80 16.43 -9.08
N ASP A 270 -20.47 15.88 -10.08
CA ASP A 270 -21.88 15.48 -10.00
C ASP A 270 -22.06 14.08 -9.37
N THR A 271 -20.98 13.36 -9.10
CA THR A 271 -20.97 12.01 -8.54
C THR A 271 -20.06 11.94 -7.31
N GLU A 272 -20.22 10.91 -6.51
CA GLU A 272 -19.30 10.62 -5.41
C GLU A 272 -17.89 10.29 -5.93
N VAL A 273 -16.87 10.66 -5.18
CA VAL A 273 -15.45 10.41 -5.49
C VAL A 273 -14.85 9.52 -4.42
N ASP A 274 -14.31 8.38 -4.83
CA ASP A 274 -13.50 7.53 -3.96
C ASP A 274 -12.08 8.11 -3.86
N LEU A 275 -11.71 8.54 -2.67
CA LEU A 275 -10.38 9.08 -2.36
C LEU A 275 -9.42 8.03 -1.81
N SER A 276 -9.81 6.75 -1.77
CA SER A 276 -8.97 5.65 -1.25
C SER A 276 -7.60 5.64 -1.93
N GLY A 277 -6.55 5.67 -1.10
CA GLY A 277 -5.16 5.66 -1.58
C GLY A 277 -4.63 7.01 -2.06
N PHE A 278 -5.45 8.04 -2.20
CA PHE A 278 -4.97 9.40 -2.46
C PHE A 278 -4.13 9.89 -1.28
N SER A 279 -3.12 10.69 -1.56
CA SER A 279 -2.24 11.29 -0.56
C SER A 279 -1.95 12.74 -0.87
N PHE A 280 -1.67 13.52 0.16
CA PHE A 280 -1.20 14.88 0.00
C PHE A 280 0.32 14.96 -0.20
N GLY A 281 0.76 15.84 -1.10
CA GLY A 281 2.10 16.42 -1.06
C GLY A 281 2.05 17.76 -0.32
N GLY A 282 3.04 18.00 0.55
CA GLY A 282 3.12 19.17 1.41
C GLY A 282 2.79 18.89 2.88
N ILE A 283 1.87 17.99 3.15
CA ILE A 283 1.56 17.45 4.48
C ILE A 283 1.58 15.93 4.46
N THR A 284 1.67 15.29 5.62
CA THR A 284 1.61 13.84 5.74
C THR A 284 0.16 13.40 5.97
N TYR A 285 -0.53 13.06 4.89
CA TYR A 285 -1.87 12.50 4.95
C TYR A 285 -2.11 11.56 3.77
N GLN A 286 -2.71 10.42 4.05
CA GLN A 286 -3.20 9.48 3.04
C GLN A 286 -4.59 8.99 3.42
N PHE A 287 -5.51 9.03 2.46
CA PHE A 287 -6.82 8.42 2.62
C PHE A 287 -6.67 6.90 2.73
N ALA A 288 -7.25 6.34 3.79
CA ALA A 288 -7.24 4.90 4.01
C ALA A 288 -7.96 4.16 2.87
N GLU A 289 -7.51 2.97 2.55
CA GLU A 289 -8.23 2.09 1.63
C GLU A 289 -9.62 1.75 2.17
N GLY A 290 -10.65 1.85 1.33
CA GLY A 290 -12.03 1.65 1.73
C GLY A 290 -12.63 2.82 2.54
N SER A 291 -12.02 4.00 2.48
CA SER A 291 -12.64 5.23 3.01
C SER A 291 -14.01 5.43 2.37
N THR A 292 -14.93 6.03 3.14
CA THR A 292 -16.25 6.40 2.58
C THR A 292 -16.06 7.39 1.45
N PRO A 293 -16.60 7.13 0.25
CA PRO A 293 -16.52 8.08 -0.86
C PRO A 293 -17.10 9.44 -0.48
N LEU A 294 -16.50 10.50 -0.99
CA LEU A 294 -16.98 11.87 -0.81
C LEU A 294 -18.10 12.14 -1.79
N ALA A 295 -19.33 12.26 -1.29
CA ALA A 295 -20.51 12.51 -2.12
C ALA A 295 -20.40 13.82 -2.94
N SER A 296 -21.18 13.94 -4.01
CA SER A 296 -21.32 15.19 -4.77
C SER A 296 -21.66 16.36 -3.85
N ASP A 297 -21.03 17.50 -4.07
CA ASP A 297 -21.15 18.73 -3.27
C ASP A 297 -20.74 18.61 -1.79
N ALA A 298 -20.30 17.44 -1.33
CA ALA A 298 -19.89 17.24 0.07
C ALA A 298 -18.53 17.87 0.34
N TYR A 299 -18.34 18.25 1.62
CA TYR A 299 -17.10 18.76 2.17
C TYR A 299 -16.40 17.69 3.03
N LEU A 300 -15.09 17.79 3.12
CA LEU A 300 -14.24 16.97 3.94
C LEU A 300 -13.20 17.85 4.62
N LEU A 301 -13.08 17.74 5.94
CA LEU A 301 -12.18 18.55 6.74
C LEU A 301 -11.02 17.72 7.30
N LEU A 302 -9.80 18.09 6.92
CA LEU A 302 -8.56 17.58 7.49
C LEU A 302 -7.99 18.60 8.47
N VAL A 303 -7.66 18.14 9.67
CA VAL A 303 -7.17 19.00 10.76
C VAL A 303 -5.79 18.50 11.19
N ASN A 304 -4.94 19.44 11.60
CA ASN A 304 -3.63 19.13 12.17
C ASN A 304 -3.78 18.28 13.44
N ASP A 305 -2.94 17.25 13.58
CA ASP A 305 -3.01 16.29 14.69
C ASP A 305 -2.38 16.78 16.00
N ALA A 306 -1.73 17.95 15.99
CA ALA A 306 -0.96 18.48 17.12
C ALA A 306 -1.80 18.62 18.41
N ASN A 307 -3.05 19.06 18.31
CA ASN A 307 -3.97 19.11 19.46
C ASN A 307 -5.45 19.11 19.06
N VAL A 308 -5.96 17.95 18.72
CA VAL A 308 -7.36 17.75 18.28
C VAL A 308 -8.37 18.20 19.34
N SER A 309 -8.06 18.03 20.63
CA SER A 309 -8.94 18.45 21.72
C SER A 309 -9.12 19.96 21.77
N ALA A 310 -8.05 20.73 21.59
CA ALA A 310 -8.10 22.19 21.50
C ALA A 310 -8.88 22.65 20.27
N PHE A 311 -8.68 21.99 19.11
CA PHE A 311 -9.43 22.29 17.90
C PHE A 311 -10.94 22.11 18.12
N ARG A 312 -11.35 20.95 18.67
CA ARG A 312 -12.77 20.64 18.97
C ARG A 312 -13.38 21.61 19.98
N ALA A 313 -12.59 22.04 20.97
CA ALA A 313 -13.06 23.04 21.95
C ALA A 313 -13.33 24.41 21.31
N ARG A 314 -12.52 24.79 20.31
CA ARG A 314 -12.69 26.05 19.55
C ARG A 314 -13.82 25.96 18.52
N HIS A 315 -13.99 24.80 17.90
CA HIS A 315 -14.94 24.56 16.83
C HIS A 315 -15.96 23.47 17.22
N PRO A 316 -16.82 23.71 18.21
CA PRO A 316 -17.77 22.72 18.67
C PRO A 316 -18.78 22.37 17.55
N GLY A 317 -19.03 21.09 17.36
CA GLY A 317 -19.97 20.59 16.36
C GLY A 317 -19.41 20.46 14.94
N VAL A 318 -18.17 20.88 14.69
CA VAL A 318 -17.51 20.65 13.38
C VAL A 318 -17.10 19.16 13.26
N ARG A 319 -17.50 18.55 12.16
CA ARG A 319 -17.09 17.18 11.83
C ARG A 319 -15.63 17.18 11.37
N LEU A 320 -14.83 16.31 11.94
CA LEU A 320 -13.45 16.06 11.50
C LEU A 320 -13.44 14.76 10.70
N ASP A 321 -12.92 14.82 9.48
CA ASP A 321 -12.89 13.67 8.56
C ASP A 321 -11.51 12.99 8.52
N GLY A 322 -10.44 13.71 8.89
CA GLY A 322 -9.10 13.16 8.99
C GLY A 322 -8.15 14.04 9.78
N LEU A 323 -7.01 13.46 10.18
CA LEU A 323 -5.94 14.14 10.90
C LEU A 323 -4.66 13.98 10.09
N TYR A 324 -4.00 15.10 9.78
CA TYR A 324 -2.71 15.11 9.10
C TYR A 324 -1.56 15.41 10.04
N GLU A 325 -0.39 14.89 9.73
CA GLU A 325 0.87 15.15 10.43
C GLU A 325 1.67 16.23 9.69
N GLY A 326 2.45 16.98 10.45
CA GLY A 326 3.22 18.14 9.97
C GLY A 326 2.50 19.45 10.18
N SER A 327 3.02 20.55 9.65
CA SER A 327 2.40 21.86 9.73
C SER A 327 2.43 22.56 8.37
N LEU A 328 1.45 23.43 8.14
CA LEU A 328 1.37 24.23 6.92
C LEU A 328 2.38 25.39 6.99
N SER A 329 3.14 25.56 5.93
CA SER A 329 4.22 26.55 5.93
C SER A 329 3.69 27.98 5.86
N ASN A 330 4.00 28.79 6.88
CA ASN A 330 3.71 30.23 6.89
C ASN A 330 4.47 31.04 5.82
N LYS A 331 5.44 30.41 5.13
CA LYS A 331 6.23 31.01 4.03
C LYS A 331 5.75 30.62 2.65
N GLY A 332 4.70 29.82 2.59
CA GLY A 332 4.18 29.22 1.37
C GLY A 332 4.79 27.87 1.07
N GLU A 333 3.98 26.99 0.53
CA GLU A 333 4.36 25.65 0.04
C GLU A 333 3.41 25.20 -1.06
N ARG A 334 3.75 24.07 -1.69
CA ARG A 334 2.87 23.41 -2.64
C ARG A 334 2.06 22.34 -1.92
N LEU A 335 0.74 22.52 -1.89
CA LEU A 335 -0.19 21.46 -1.53
C LEU A 335 -0.73 20.80 -2.81
N ALA A 336 -0.70 19.49 -2.86
CA ALA A 336 -1.25 18.71 -3.98
C ALA A 336 -1.88 17.43 -3.46
N LEU A 337 -3.08 17.12 -3.93
CA LEU A 337 -3.78 15.85 -3.73
C LEU A 337 -3.52 14.95 -4.93
#